data_500b2946b98412c8ebf31f6e9cef98f2
#
_entry.id   500b2946b98412c8ebf31f6e9cef98f2
#
_cell.length_a   1.000
_cell.length_b   1.000
_cell.length_c   1.000
_cell.angle_alpha   90.00
_cell.angle_beta   90.00
_cell.angle_gamma   90.00
#
_symmetry.space_group_name_H-M   'P 1'
#
loop_
_entity.id
_entity.type
_entity.pdbx_description
1 polymer ?
#
loop_
_entity_poly.entity_id
_entity_poly.type
_entity_poly.pdbx_seq_one_letter_code
_entity_poly.pdbx_strand_id
1 'polypeptide(L)'
;STRVRSSAASDVYKRQVNYYERVTKCAADHHIFVDWHGSYTPKGLFRTYPNLLTYEAVLGMEQGGRCKPDNSNYLPFIRNAVGPMDFTPGGMFCSQPEDNRSTGSNPMASGTRAYQLALYVVFESPLQMMADNPVYYYREHPCTEFIASVPTTWDELRVLHAVAGEQLVVARRKGDRWYIGGITADRPFEMTLSLDFLPAGRQFRMTSFEDGVNADLQAMDYKKRERKVDASTVVKIDMVRNGGWAAVIE
;
A
#
# COMPACT_ATOMS: atom_id res chain seq x y z
N SER A 1 27.33 -12.36 -34.55
CA SER A 1 27.53 -11.76 -33.23
C SER A 1 26.23 -11.66 -32.42
N THR A 2 25.07 -11.51 -33.05
CA THR A 2 23.75 -11.38 -32.39
C THR A 2 23.34 -12.68 -31.66
N ARG A 3 23.67 -13.85 -32.17
CA ARG A 3 23.35 -15.15 -31.58
C ARG A 3 24.09 -15.43 -30.26
N VAL A 4 25.35 -14.99 -30.16
CA VAL A 4 26.15 -15.18 -28.94
C VAL A 4 25.68 -14.28 -27.79
N ARG A 5 25.27 -13.05 -28.10
CA ARG A 5 24.74 -12.12 -27.10
C ARG A 5 23.37 -12.57 -26.56
N SER A 6 22.54 -13.14 -27.43
CA SER A 6 21.22 -13.69 -27.04
C SER A 6 21.35 -14.91 -26.12
N SER A 7 22.30 -15.83 -26.39
CA SER A 7 22.52 -17.00 -25.54
C SER A 7 23.09 -16.62 -24.18
N ALA A 8 24.07 -15.71 -24.11
CA ALA A 8 24.64 -15.24 -22.85
C ALA A 8 23.59 -14.55 -21.96
N ALA A 9 22.72 -13.68 -22.51
CA ALA A 9 21.65 -13.05 -21.79
C ALA A 9 20.62 -14.08 -21.27
N SER A 10 20.29 -15.10 -22.08
CA SER A 10 19.42 -16.21 -21.68
C SER A 10 20.03 -17.02 -20.52
N ASP A 11 21.35 -17.27 -20.55
CA ASP A 11 22.00 -18.03 -19.49
C ASP A 11 22.10 -17.26 -18.17
N VAL A 12 22.35 -15.95 -18.25
CA VAL A 12 22.30 -15.07 -17.05
C VAL A 12 20.89 -15.05 -16.44
N TYR A 13 19.86 -14.92 -17.27
CA TYR A 13 18.48 -14.95 -16.81
C TYR A 13 18.12 -16.29 -16.13
N LYS A 14 18.48 -17.42 -16.73
CA LYS A 14 18.27 -18.75 -16.17
C LYS A 14 18.97 -18.91 -14.81
N ARG A 15 20.21 -18.43 -14.70
CA ARG A 15 20.97 -18.45 -13.44
C ARG A 15 20.27 -17.64 -12.35
N GLN A 16 19.74 -16.48 -12.68
CA GLN A 16 18.98 -15.66 -11.74
C GLN A 16 17.71 -16.38 -11.27
N VAL A 17 16.89 -16.89 -12.18
CA VAL A 17 15.66 -17.62 -11.82
C VAL A 17 15.99 -18.82 -10.93
N ASN A 18 16.97 -19.63 -11.30
CA ASN A 18 17.41 -20.78 -10.50
C ASN A 18 17.97 -20.37 -9.14
N TYR A 19 18.57 -19.19 -9.02
CA TYR A 19 19.06 -18.66 -7.74
C TYR A 19 17.88 -18.38 -6.79
N TYR A 20 16.85 -17.68 -7.26
CA TYR A 20 15.64 -17.38 -6.45
C TYR A 20 14.97 -18.68 -5.96
N GLU A 21 14.79 -19.65 -6.87
CA GLU A 21 14.19 -20.94 -6.48
C GLU A 21 15.03 -21.69 -5.44
N ARG A 22 16.35 -21.80 -5.68
CA ARG A 22 17.26 -22.49 -4.77
C ARG A 22 17.28 -21.87 -3.37
N VAL A 23 17.36 -20.53 -3.29
CA VAL A 23 17.40 -19.82 -2.01
C VAL A 23 16.05 -19.93 -1.30
N THR A 24 14.93 -19.78 -2.02
CA THR A 24 13.59 -19.91 -1.45
C THR A 24 13.37 -21.32 -0.89
N LYS A 25 13.80 -22.36 -1.62
CA LYS A 25 13.74 -23.75 -1.15
C LYS A 25 14.61 -23.97 0.10
N CYS A 26 15.86 -23.49 0.08
CA CYS A 26 16.75 -23.59 1.23
C CYS A 26 16.15 -22.90 2.46
N ALA A 27 15.54 -21.72 2.29
CA ALA A 27 14.85 -21.01 3.35
C ALA A 27 13.64 -21.81 3.88
N ALA A 28 12.88 -22.48 3.00
CA ALA A 28 11.78 -23.36 3.39
C ALA A 28 12.27 -24.54 4.26
N ASP A 29 13.36 -25.20 3.85
CA ASP A 29 13.98 -26.31 4.58
C ASP A 29 14.45 -25.88 5.99
N HIS A 30 14.67 -24.58 6.22
CA HIS A 30 15.07 -23.98 7.49
C HIS A 30 13.96 -23.21 8.20
N HIS A 31 12.70 -23.29 7.75
CA HIS A 31 11.54 -22.58 8.29
C HIS A 31 11.70 -21.05 8.33
N ILE A 32 12.33 -20.48 7.30
CA ILE A 32 12.56 -19.04 7.15
C ILE A 32 11.62 -18.47 6.11
N PHE A 33 10.96 -17.35 6.43
CA PHE A 33 10.22 -16.57 5.46
C PHE A 33 11.14 -15.82 4.52
N VAL A 34 10.66 -15.57 3.30
CA VAL A 34 11.39 -14.83 2.28
C VAL A 34 10.55 -13.66 1.78
N ASP A 35 11.15 -12.50 1.76
CA ASP A 35 10.73 -11.32 1.01
C ASP A 35 11.87 -10.93 0.07
N TRP A 36 11.58 -10.86 -1.23
CA TRP A 36 12.58 -10.54 -2.23
C TRP A 36 12.57 -9.05 -2.59
N HIS A 37 13.61 -8.31 -2.18
CA HIS A 37 13.89 -6.95 -2.64
C HIS A 37 14.86 -6.91 -3.80
N GLY A 38 14.78 -5.85 -4.66
CA GLY A 38 15.57 -5.76 -5.88
C GLY A 38 15.29 -6.90 -6.87
N SER A 39 14.09 -7.42 -6.88
CA SER A 39 13.71 -8.66 -7.55
C SER A 39 12.95 -8.44 -8.87
N TYR A 40 12.79 -9.49 -9.65
CA TYR A 40 11.85 -9.52 -10.77
C TYR A 40 10.40 -9.72 -10.26
N THR A 41 9.42 -9.40 -11.12
CA THR A 41 8.00 -9.61 -10.83
C THR A 41 7.68 -11.08 -10.58
N PRO A 42 6.77 -11.42 -9.66
CA PRO A 42 6.39 -12.79 -9.34
C PRO A 42 6.04 -13.62 -10.58
N LYS A 43 6.55 -14.86 -10.64
CA LYS A 43 6.30 -15.84 -11.70
C LYS A 43 5.61 -17.11 -11.16
N GLY A 44 4.96 -17.02 -9.99
CA GLY A 44 4.26 -18.14 -9.38
C GLY A 44 5.08 -18.99 -8.41
N LEU A 45 6.34 -18.68 -8.16
CA LEU A 45 7.20 -19.41 -7.22
C LEU A 45 6.60 -19.47 -5.80
N PHE A 46 5.93 -18.40 -5.36
CA PHE A 46 5.23 -18.32 -4.07
C PHE A 46 4.05 -19.32 -3.95
N ARG A 47 3.53 -19.84 -5.07
CA ARG A 47 2.50 -20.89 -5.06
C ARG A 47 3.08 -22.27 -4.77
N THR A 48 4.36 -22.47 -5.08
CA THR A 48 5.11 -23.71 -4.79
C THR A 48 5.70 -23.66 -3.39
N TYR A 49 6.21 -22.51 -2.98
CA TYR A 49 6.90 -22.31 -1.71
C TYR A 49 6.16 -21.26 -0.86
N PRO A 50 5.27 -21.66 0.06
CA PRO A 50 4.43 -20.74 0.84
C PRO A 50 5.22 -19.91 1.87
N ASN A 51 6.48 -20.23 2.13
CA ASN A 51 7.40 -19.39 2.91
C ASN A 51 7.88 -18.15 2.14
N LEU A 52 7.67 -18.08 0.83
CA LEU A 52 7.92 -16.89 0.02
C LEU A 52 6.68 -15.98 0.09
N LEU A 53 6.74 -14.96 0.96
CA LEU A 53 5.61 -14.12 1.29
C LEU A 53 5.33 -13.07 0.22
N THR A 54 6.36 -12.33 -0.19
CA THR A 54 6.21 -11.20 -1.10
C THR A 54 7.48 -10.89 -1.87
N TYR A 55 7.37 -9.97 -2.80
CA TYR A 55 8.45 -9.41 -3.62
C TYR A 55 8.30 -7.90 -3.68
N GLU A 56 9.40 -7.18 -3.66
CA GLU A 56 9.36 -5.75 -4.02
C GLU A 56 8.95 -5.60 -5.51
N ALA A 57 9.86 -5.82 -6.43
CA ALA A 57 9.66 -5.75 -7.88
C ALA A 57 8.84 -4.53 -8.35
N VAL A 58 9.02 -3.40 -7.69
CA VAL A 58 8.41 -2.09 -7.96
C VAL A 58 9.35 -0.98 -7.55
N LEU A 59 9.05 0.25 -7.91
CA LEU A 59 9.64 1.43 -7.31
C LEU A 59 8.82 1.74 -6.05
N GLY A 60 9.30 1.28 -4.88
CA GLY A 60 8.63 1.43 -3.59
C GLY A 60 8.88 2.78 -2.91
N MET A 61 8.20 3.03 -1.80
CA MET A 61 8.25 4.31 -1.11
C MET A 61 9.61 4.58 -0.43
N GLU A 62 10.39 3.54 -0.14
CA GLU A 62 11.77 3.67 0.35
C GLU A 62 12.69 4.43 -0.63
N GLN A 63 12.32 4.50 -1.92
CA GLN A 63 13.02 5.27 -2.94
C GLN A 63 12.76 6.78 -2.84
N GLY A 64 12.00 7.23 -1.84
CA GLY A 64 11.73 8.62 -1.52
C GLY A 64 11.09 9.37 -2.68
N GLY A 65 11.61 10.55 -3.02
CA GLY A 65 11.04 11.42 -4.06
C GLY A 65 11.02 10.85 -5.49
N ARG A 66 11.64 9.69 -5.73
CA ARG A 66 11.54 8.98 -7.01
C ARG A 66 10.22 8.24 -7.15
N CYS A 67 9.64 7.77 -6.04
CA CYS A 67 8.35 7.09 -6.00
C CYS A 67 7.24 8.13 -5.84
N LYS A 68 6.37 8.25 -6.83
CA LYS A 68 5.30 9.26 -6.87
C LYS A 68 3.93 8.61 -6.99
N PRO A 69 2.87 9.23 -6.47
CA PRO A 69 1.50 8.71 -6.56
C PRO A 69 1.00 8.46 -7.98
N ASP A 70 1.43 9.24 -8.98
CA ASP A 70 1.07 9.03 -10.39
C ASP A 70 1.49 7.64 -10.91
N ASN A 71 2.64 7.13 -10.46
CA ASN A 71 3.08 5.77 -10.77
C ASN A 71 2.44 4.74 -9.82
N SER A 72 2.39 5.04 -8.52
CA SER A 72 1.93 4.09 -7.50
C SER A 72 0.46 3.70 -7.69
N ASN A 73 -0.37 4.62 -8.20
CA ASN A 73 -1.79 4.37 -8.44
C ASN A 73 -2.08 3.39 -9.61
N TYR A 74 -1.08 3.05 -10.43
CA TYR A 74 -1.19 1.95 -11.39
C TYR A 74 -0.94 0.58 -10.77
N LEU A 75 -0.17 0.50 -9.69
CA LEU A 75 0.32 -0.77 -9.13
C LEU A 75 -0.77 -1.75 -8.71
N PRO A 76 -1.91 -1.33 -8.12
CA PRO A 76 -3.02 -2.26 -7.83
C PRO A 76 -3.54 -2.98 -9.07
N PHE A 77 -3.53 -2.33 -10.22
CA PHE A 77 -4.09 -2.84 -11.48
C PHE A 77 -3.09 -3.69 -12.26
N ILE A 78 -1.79 -3.42 -12.14
CA ILE A 78 -0.76 -4.10 -12.95
C ILE A 78 0.16 -4.99 -12.12
N ARG A 79 0.74 -4.46 -11.01
CA ARG A 79 1.73 -5.20 -10.22
C ARG A 79 1.08 -6.19 -9.26
N ASN A 80 0.01 -5.80 -8.54
CA ASN A 80 -0.72 -6.72 -7.67
C ASN A 80 -1.49 -7.80 -8.45
N ALA A 81 -1.77 -7.60 -9.74
CA ALA A 81 -2.38 -8.63 -10.59
C ALA A 81 -1.52 -9.90 -10.73
N VAL A 82 -0.20 -9.80 -10.55
CA VAL A 82 0.73 -10.95 -10.64
C VAL A 82 1.16 -11.49 -9.28
N GLY A 83 0.73 -10.88 -8.20
CA GLY A 83 1.00 -11.35 -6.83
C GLY A 83 1.27 -10.22 -5.83
N PRO A 84 1.49 -10.57 -4.56
CA PRO A 84 1.74 -9.61 -3.50
C PRO A 84 3.02 -8.81 -3.75
N MET A 85 3.10 -7.62 -3.15
CA MET A 85 4.28 -6.77 -3.25
C MET A 85 4.60 -6.11 -1.92
N ASP A 86 5.89 -6.00 -1.59
CA ASP A 86 6.37 -5.10 -0.57
C ASP A 86 6.71 -3.74 -1.20
N PHE A 87 5.79 -2.80 -1.03
CA PHE A 87 5.92 -1.44 -1.57
C PHE A 87 6.65 -0.50 -0.61
N THR A 88 6.89 -0.94 0.61
CA THR A 88 7.43 -0.10 1.70
C THR A 88 6.62 1.18 1.95
N PRO A 89 5.29 1.09 2.21
CA PRO A 89 4.46 2.27 2.45
C PRO A 89 4.66 2.86 3.86
N GLY A 90 3.87 3.89 4.21
CA GLY A 90 3.72 4.37 5.57
C GLY A 90 4.73 5.43 5.99
N GLY A 91 5.33 6.16 5.07
CA GLY A 91 6.16 7.31 5.44
C GLY A 91 5.35 8.38 6.16
N MET A 92 5.68 8.64 7.43
CA MET A 92 5.04 9.70 8.24
C MET A 92 5.66 11.07 7.96
N PHE A 93 6.94 11.09 7.58
CA PHE A 93 7.62 12.27 7.05
C PHE A 93 7.41 12.31 5.53
N CYS A 94 6.44 13.08 5.08
CA CYS A 94 5.99 13.11 3.70
C CYS A 94 5.77 14.53 3.18
N SER A 95 5.77 14.67 1.85
CA SER A 95 5.52 15.91 1.14
C SER A 95 4.75 15.70 -0.16
N GLN A 96 4.26 16.79 -0.74
CA GLN A 96 3.87 16.76 -2.14
C GLN A 96 5.10 16.46 -3.02
N PRO A 97 4.95 15.80 -4.19
CA PRO A 97 6.09 15.37 -5.01
C PRO A 97 7.06 16.48 -5.42
N GLU A 98 6.56 17.69 -5.67
CA GLU A 98 7.37 18.85 -6.06
C GLU A 98 8.21 19.39 -4.90
N ASP A 99 7.78 19.20 -3.67
CA ASP A 99 8.46 19.67 -2.45
C ASP A 99 9.33 18.59 -1.81
N ASN A 100 9.42 17.41 -2.43
CA ASN A 100 10.18 16.30 -1.87
C ASN A 100 11.68 16.63 -1.83
N ARG A 101 12.26 16.58 -0.64
CA ARG A 101 13.68 16.83 -0.36
C ARG A 101 14.33 15.64 0.32
N SER A 102 13.92 14.43 -0.08
CA SER A 102 14.45 13.18 0.46
C SER A 102 15.96 13.10 0.33
N THR A 103 16.61 12.64 1.40
CA THR A 103 18.04 12.31 1.43
C THR A 103 18.23 10.90 1.97
N GLY A 104 19.42 10.30 1.75
CA GLY A 104 19.69 8.96 2.29
C GLY A 104 19.65 8.86 3.81
N SER A 105 19.92 9.97 4.53
CA SER A 105 19.87 10.04 5.99
C SER A 105 18.52 10.52 6.54
N ASN A 106 17.70 11.13 5.71
CA ASN A 106 16.36 11.62 6.05
C ASN A 106 15.41 11.39 4.87
N PRO A 107 14.95 10.15 4.68
CA PRO A 107 14.03 9.80 3.61
C PRO A 107 12.69 10.52 3.81
N MET A 108 12.05 10.91 2.71
CA MET A 108 10.77 11.59 2.68
C MET A 108 9.86 10.89 1.67
N ALA A 109 8.69 10.47 2.11
CA ALA A 109 7.70 9.85 1.26
C ALA A 109 6.95 10.88 0.40
N SER A 110 6.46 10.48 -0.77
CA SER A 110 5.62 11.31 -1.64
C SER A 110 4.14 11.02 -1.43
N GLY A 111 3.31 12.06 -1.48
CA GLY A 111 1.88 12.01 -1.19
C GLY A 111 1.56 12.34 0.27
N THR A 112 0.28 12.46 0.59
CA THR A 112 -0.15 12.86 1.94
C THR A 112 0.03 11.73 2.96
N ARG A 113 -0.03 12.09 4.24
CA ARG A 113 0.01 11.10 5.32
C ARG A 113 -1.19 10.15 5.26
N ALA A 114 -2.39 10.67 4.94
CA ALA A 114 -3.57 9.82 4.74
C ALA A 114 -3.40 8.87 3.54
N TYR A 115 -2.72 9.31 2.46
CA TYR A 115 -2.32 8.45 1.35
C TYR A 115 -1.43 7.29 1.82
N GLN A 116 -0.41 7.57 2.63
CA GLN A 116 0.50 6.55 3.16
C GLN A 116 -0.23 5.49 3.98
N LEU A 117 -1.23 5.89 4.77
CA LEU A 117 -2.06 4.96 5.55
C LEU A 117 -2.97 4.12 4.64
N ALA A 118 -3.57 4.75 3.63
CA ALA A 118 -4.47 4.07 2.69
C ALA A 118 -3.77 2.96 1.89
N LEU A 119 -2.48 3.10 1.60
CA LEU A 119 -1.69 2.11 0.86
C LEU A 119 -1.67 0.74 1.54
N TYR A 120 -1.71 0.67 2.88
CA TYR A 120 -1.79 -0.60 3.60
C TYR A 120 -3.10 -1.35 3.37
N VAL A 121 -4.17 -0.64 3.03
CA VAL A 121 -5.46 -1.23 2.69
C VAL A 121 -5.56 -1.53 1.19
N VAL A 122 -5.02 -0.64 0.36
CA VAL A 122 -5.14 -0.72 -1.11
C VAL A 122 -4.25 -1.82 -1.68
N PHE A 123 -3.00 -1.91 -1.23
CA PHE A 123 -2.05 -2.88 -1.76
C PHE A 123 -2.24 -4.27 -1.15
N GLU A 124 -2.03 -5.29 -1.97
CA GLU A 124 -2.03 -6.69 -1.54
C GLU A 124 -0.62 -7.09 -1.12
N SER A 125 -0.44 -7.35 0.16
CA SER A 125 0.81 -7.92 0.67
C SER A 125 0.62 -8.58 2.03
N PRO A 126 1.12 -9.80 2.24
CA PRO A 126 1.14 -10.45 3.55
C PRO A 126 2.26 -9.90 4.46
N LEU A 127 3.19 -9.16 3.91
CA LEU A 127 4.27 -8.48 4.63
C LEU A 127 4.60 -7.18 3.89
N GLN A 128 4.50 -6.05 4.57
CA GLN A 128 4.93 -4.75 4.06
C GLN A 128 5.86 -4.10 5.08
N MET A 129 7.10 -3.80 4.67
CA MET A 129 8.04 -3.06 5.49
C MET A 129 7.65 -1.59 5.54
N MET A 130 7.91 -0.96 6.67
CA MET A 130 7.62 0.46 6.90
C MET A 130 8.76 1.33 6.38
N ALA A 131 8.44 2.39 5.63
CA ALA A 131 9.41 3.20 4.89
C ALA A 131 10.22 4.18 5.76
N ASP A 132 9.76 4.49 6.99
CA ASP A 132 10.26 5.64 7.71
C ASP A 132 11.12 5.27 8.93
N ASN A 133 11.74 6.28 9.52
CA ASN A 133 12.49 6.15 10.76
C ASN A 133 11.55 5.86 11.95
N PRO A 134 11.89 4.95 12.87
CA PRO A 134 11.07 4.64 14.05
C PRO A 134 10.64 5.86 14.87
N VAL A 135 11.45 6.93 14.91
CA VAL A 135 11.12 8.16 15.64
C VAL A 135 9.84 8.82 15.11
N TYR A 136 9.61 8.79 13.80
CA TYR A 136 8.38 9.35 13.22
C TYR A 136 7.16 8.50 13.56
N TYR A 137 7.28 7.18 13.63
CA TYR A 137 6.21 6.31 14.07
C TYR A 137 5.85 6.49 15.54
N TYR A 138 6.82 6.74 16.41
CA TYR A 138 6.55 7.09 17.82
C TYR A 138 5.87 8.45 17.96
N ARG A 139 6.23 9.44 17.13
CA ARG A 139 5.59 10.77 17.15
C ARG A 139 4.16 10.73 16.62
N GLU A 140 3.92 9.93 15.61
CA GLU A 140 2.62 9.78 14.95
C GLU A 140 1.90 8.49 15.41
N HIS A 141 1.86 8.30 16.71
CA HIS A 141 1.30 7.09 17.34
C HIS A 141 -0.10 6.70 16.81
N PRO A 142 -1.08 7.61 16.61
CA PRO A 142 -2.38 7.24 16.06
C PRO A 142 -2.33 6.63 14.65
N CYS A 143 -1.41 7.11 13.80
CA CYS A 143 -1.18 6.57 12.47
C CYS A 143 -0.54 5.19 12.55
N THR A 144 0.44 5.04 13.45
CA THR A 144 1.14 3.77 13.69
C THR A 144 0.20 2.70 14.24
N GLU A 145 -0.70 3.07 15.16
CA GLU A 145 -1.74 2.16 15.66
C GLU A 145 -2.68 1.68 14.54
N PHE A 146 -3.07 2.58 13.63
CA PHE A 146 -3.84 2.19 12.45
C PHE A 146 -3.07 1.19 11.59
N ILE A 147 -1.82 1.48 11.23
CA ILE A 147 -0.97 0.56 10.44
C ILE A 147 -0.89 -0.82 11.11
N ALA A 148 -0.61 -0.84 12.41
CA ALA A 148 -0.50 -2.09 13.19
C ALA A 148 -1.82 -2.87 13.27
N SER A 149 -2.96 -2.20 13.11
CA SER A 149 -4.30 -2.82 13.11
C SER A 149 -4.68 -3.46 11.78
N VAL A 150 -4.04 -3.04 10.68
CA VAL A 150 -4.38 -3.54 9.33
C VAL A 150 -3.94 -4.99 9.18
N PRO A 151 -4.85 -5.91 8.87
CA PRO A 151 -4.50 -7.32 8.73
C PRO A 151 -3.72 -7.59 7.44
N THR A 152 -2.96 -8.67 7.44
CA THR A 152 -2.15 -9.12 6.30
C THR A 152 -2.88 -10.08 5.37
N THR A 153 -4.09 -10.51 5.74
CA THR A 153 -4.96 -11.39 4.95
C THR A 153 -6.40 -10.92 5.07
N TRP A 154 -7.17 -11.10 4.01
CA TRP A 154 -8.52 -10.57 3.89
C TRP A 154 -9.55 -11.66 3.60
N ASP A 155 -10.74 -11.50 4.13
CA ASP A 155 -11.87 -12.42 3.88
C ASP A 155 -12.73 -11.94 2.73
N GLU A 156 -12.75 -10.62 2.47
CA GLU A 156 -13.56 -9.99 1.42
C GLU A 156 -12.89 -8.73 0.89
N LEU A 157 -13.04 -8.48 -0.40
CA LEU A 157 -12.65 -7.24 -1.08
C LEU A 157 -13.83 -6.68 -1.86
N ARG A 158 -14.11 -5.39 -1.69
CA ARG A 158 -15.04 -4.60 -2.51
C ARG A 158 -14.31 -3.45 -3.16
N VAL A 159 -14.40 -3.35 -4.47
CA VAL A 159 -13.95 -2.18 -5.21
C VAL A 159 -15.10 -1.18 -5.24
N LEU A 160 -14.92 -0.03 -4.62
CA LEU A 160 -15.95 1.00 -4.49
C LEU A 160 -15.85 2.04 -5.59
N HIS A 161 -14.62 2.35 -6.01
CA HIS A 161 -14.32 3.21 -7.16
C HIS A 161 -12.96 2.81 -7.74
N ALA A 162 -12.82 2.81 -9.08
CA ALA A 162 -11.55 2.45 -9.71
C ALA A 162 -11.39 3.12 -11.08
N VAL A 163 -10.36 3.96 -11.22
CA VAL A 163 -9.83 4.47 -12.49
C VAL A 163 -8.32 4.29 -12.46
N ALA A 164 -7.82 3.42 -13.36
CA ALA A 164 -6.42 3.02 -13.34
C ALA A 164 -5.49 4.23 -13.51
N GLY A 165 -4.54 4.37 -12.57
CA GLY A 165 -3.59 5.46 -12.52
C GLY A 165 -4.13 6.78 -11.97
N GLU A 166 -5.44 6.89 -11.74
CA GLU A 166 -6.06 8.10 -11.21
C GLU A 166 -6.54 7.91 -9.78
N GLN A 167 -7.63 7.14 -9.58
CA GLN A 167 -8.23 6.94 -8.25
C GLN A 167 -8.57 5.49 -8.01
N LEU A 168 -8.43 5.08 -6.77
CA LEU A 168 -8.90 3.78 -6.31
C LEU A 168 -9.43 3.90 -4.88
N VAL A 169 -10.65 3.39 -4.65
CA VAL A 169 -11.23 3.25 -3.33
C VAL A 169 -11.69 1.81 -3.14
N VAL A 170 -11.20 1.16 -2.12
CA VAL A 170 -11.53 -0.23 -1.79
C VAL A 170 -11.99 -0.35 -0.34
N ALA A 171 -12.88 -1.32 -0.07
CA ALA A 171 -13.18 -1.79 1.27
C ALA A 171 -12.76 -3.25 1.39
N ARG A 172 -12.10 -3.60 2.48
CA ARG A 172 -11.65 -4.96 2.77
C ARG A 172 -12.12 -5.39 4.15
N ARG A 173 -12.55 -6.64 4.28
CA ARG A 173 -13.03 -7.18 5.55
C ARG A 173 -12.10 -8.25 6.10
N LYS A 174 -11.93 -8.22 7.41
CA LYS A 174 -11.32 -9.30 8.18
C LYS A 174 -12.13 -9.56 9.45
N GLY A 175 -12.72 -10.74 9.56
CA GLY A 175 -13.69 -11.02 10.62
C GLY A 175 -14.86 -10.03 10.58
N ASP A 176 -15.10 -9.35 11.68
CA ASP A 176 -16.15 -8.34 11.81
C ASP A 176 -15.70 -6.91 11.44
N ARG A 177 -14.42 -6.70 11.18
CA ARG A 177 -13.86 -5.37 10.88
C ARG A 177 -13.77 -5.11 9.39
N TRP A 178 -14.11 -3.89 9.00
CA TRP A 178 -13.88 -3.37 7.66
C TRP A 178 -12.80 -2.32 7.67
N TYR A 179 -11.98 -2.34 6.64
CA TYR A 179 -10.93 -1.35 6.37
C TYR A 179 -11.20 -0.74 5.02
N ILE A 180 -11.16 0.59 4.94
CA ILE A 180 -11.37 1.32 3.69
C ILE A 180 -10.08 2.07 3.38
N GLY A 181 -9.60 1.96 2.15
CA GLY A 181 -8.47 2.73 1.64
C GLY A 181 -8.86 3.42 0.34
N GLY A 182 -8.65 4.73 0.29
CA GLY A 182 -8.82 5.55 -0.89
C GLY A 182 -7.51 6.27 -1.23
N ILE A 183 -7.13 6.28 -2.51
CA ILE A 183 -5.96 6.98 -3.02
C ILE A 183 -6.30 7.75 -4.29
N THR A 184 -5.70 8.93 -4.47
CA THR A 184 -5.76 9.70 -5.71
C THR A 184 -4.37 10.15 -6.18
N ALA A 185 -4.19 10.33 -7.48
CA ALA A 185 -2.95 10.82 -8.06
C ALA A 185 -2.88 12.37 -8.03
N ASP A 186 -2.48 13.00 -9.12
CA ASP A 186 -2.19 14.43 -9.24
C ASP A 186 -3.41 15.34 -9.18
N ARG A 187 -4.62 14.78 -9.04
CA ARG A 187 -5.89 15.53 -8.99
C ARG A 187 -6.65 15.26 -7.71
N PRO A 188 -7.31 16.26 -7.12
CA PRO A 188 -8.22 16.03 -6.02
C PRO A 188 -9.40 15.14 -6.47
N PHE A 189 -9.94 14.38 -5.52
CA PHE A 189 -11.06 13.48 -5.78
C PHE A 189 -12.06 13.50 -4.63
N GLU A 190 -13.33 13.63 -4.98
CA GLU A 190 -14.44 13.55 -4.03
C GLU A 190 -15.42 12.45 -4.44
N MET A 191 -15.93 11.73 -3.48
CA MET A 191 -17.05 10.81 -3.67
C MET A 191 -17.91 10.68 -2.41
N THR A 192 -19.13 10.21 -2.65
CA THR A 192 -20.05 9.82 -1.58
C THR A 192 -20.07 8.30 -1.50
N LEU A 193 -19.78 7.74 -0.33
CA LEU A 193 -19.74 6.31 -0.07
C LEU A 193 -20.92 5.90 0.80
N SER A 194 -21.78 5.00 0.29
CA SER A 194 -22.77 4.27 1.10
C SER A 194 -22.10 3.15 1.87
N LEU A 195 -22.42 2.99 3.15
CA LEU A 195 -21.96 1.88 3.98
C LEU A 195 -22.96 0.71 4.00
N ASP A 196 -23.77 0.55 2.95
CA ASP A 196 -24.81 -0.48 2.82
C ASP A 196 -24.28 -1.93 2.85
N PHE A 197 -22.98 -2.10 2.74
CA PHE A 197 -22.31 -3.38 2.92
C PHE A 197 -22.17 -3.81 4.38
N LEU A 198 -22.43 -2.92 5.34
CA LEU A 198 -22.44 -3.26 6.76
C LEU A 198 -23.69 -4.07 7.12
N PRO A 199 -23.62 -4.95 8.12
CA PRO A 199 -24.78 -5.67 8.62
C PRO A 199 -25.89 -4.71 9.08
N ALA A 200 -27.11 -4.91 8.57
CA ALA A 200 -28.28 -4.10 8.94
C ALA A 200 -28.62 -4.23 10.43
N GLY A 201 -29.11 -3.13 11.03
CA GLY A 201 -29.56 -3.11 12.42
C GLY A 201 -28.43 -3.12 13.46
N ARG A 202 -27.17 -3.03 13.04
CA ARG A 202 -25.99 -2.97 13.91
C ARG A 202 -25.30 -1.62 13.79
N GLN A 203 -24.88 -1.05 14.91
CA GLN A 203 -24.03 0.14 14.95
C GLN A 203 -22.56 -0.25 15.08
N PHE A 204 -21.71 0.53 14.46
CA PHE A 204 -20.26 0.39 14.44
C PHE A 204 -19.59 1.69 14.82
N ARG A 205 -18.35 1.61 15.29
CA ARG A 205 -17.45 2.75 15.39
C ARG A 205 -16.58 2.80 14.15
N MET A 206 -16.57 3.93 13.46
CA MET A 206 -15.64 4.20 12.37
C MET A 206 -14.58 5.19 12.83
N THR A 207 -13.31 4.83 12.69
CA THR A 207 -12.16 5.74 12.83
C THR A 207 -11.58 6.00 11.47
N SER A 208 -11.58 7.25 11.00
CA SER A 208 -11.01 7.65 9.72
C SER A 208 -9.79 8.55 9.89
N PHE A 209 -8.88 8.45 8.93
CA PHE A 209 -7.72 9.31 8.71
C PHE A 209 -7.91 9.95 7.34
N GLU A 210 -8.09 11.25 7.34
CA GLU A 210 -8.51 12.04 6.18
C GLU A 210 -7.45 13.11 5.91
N ASP A 211 -7.31 13.55 4.67
CA ASP A 211 -6.47 14.69 4.34
C ASP A 211 -6.90 15.93 5.14
N GLY A 212 -5.93 16.67 5.67
CA GLY A 212 -6.14 17.91 6.37
C GLY A 212 -6.53 19.06 5.45
N VAL A 213 -6.88 20.20 6.03
CA VAL A 213 -7.29 21.39 5.26
C VAL A 213 -6.17 21.92 4.37
N ASN A 214 -4.92 21.74 4.81
CA ASN A 214 -3.74 22.23 4.11
C ASN A 214 -2.95 21.08 3.43
N ALA A 215 -3.48 19.87 3.34
CA ALA A 215 -2.74 18.70 2.88
C ALA A 215 -2.24 18.81 1.44
N ASP A 216 -2.84 19.65 0.61
CA ASP A 216 -2.38 19.97 -0.75
C ASP A 216 -1.05 20.75 -0.79
N LEU A 217 -0.71 21.45 0.29
CA LEU A 217 0.55 22.19 0.48
C LEU A 217 1.42 21.55 1.56
N GLN A 218 0.81 21.05 2.63
CA GLN A 218 1.44 20.43 3.79
C GLN A 218 1.01 18.97 3.90
N ALA A 219 1.64 18.10 3.15
CA ALA A 219 1.23 16.70 3.01
C ALA A 219 1.13 15.91 4.33
N MET A 220 1.80 16.39 5.39
CA MET A 220 1.67 15.79 6.73
C MET A 220 0.41 16.21 7.49
N ASP A 221 -0.35 17.21 6.98
CA ASP A 221 -1.61 17.63 7.61
C ASP A 221 -2.70 16.57 7.39
N TYR A 222 -3.27 16.06 8.48
CA TYR A 222 -4.34 15.07 8.45
C TYR A 222 -5.35 15.29 9.56
N LYS A 223 -6.53 14.69 9.43
CA LYS A 223 -7.58 14.67 10.44
C LYS A 223 -7.87 13.24 10.85
N LYS A 224 -7.81 12.93 12.15
CA LYS A 224 -8.40 11.71 12.71
C LYS A 224 -9.82 12.01 13.17
N ARG A 225 -10.80 11.22 12.73
CA ARG A 225 -12.19 11.38 13.14
C ARG A 225 -12.77 10.06 13.63
N GLU A 226 -13.60 10.14 14.66
CA GLU A 226 -14.38 9.00 15.14
C GLU A 226 -15.87 9.32 15.02
N ARG A 227 -16.63 8.38 14.52
CA ARG A 227 -18.06 8.53 14.36
C ARG A 227 -18.78 7.18 14.49
N LYS A 228 -20.03 7.21 14.98
CA LYS A 228 -20.91 6.05 14.93
C LYS A 228 -21.50 5.95 13.53
N VAL A 229 -21.52 4.75 12.99
CA VAL A 229 -22.02 4.46 11.63
C VAL A 229 -22.84 3.17 11.64
N ASP A 230 -23.67 3.01 10.63
CA ASP A 230 -24.47 1.81 10.34
C ASP A 230 -24.65 1.65 8.81
N ALA A 231 -25.40 0.65 8.40
CA ALA A 231 -25.66 0.35 6.98
C ALA A 231 -26.41 1.49 6.22
N SER A 232 -27.06 2.41 6.93
CA SER A 232 -27.75 3.57 6.31
C SER A 232 -26.84 4.80 6.20
N THR A 233 -25.66 4.74 6.79
CA THR A 233 -24.73 5.86 6.82
C THR A 233 -24.10 6.11 5.46
N VAL A 234 -24.03 7.39 5.11
CA VAL A 234 -23.32 7.87 3.92
C VAL A 234 -22.13 8.73 4.36
N VAL A 235 -20.97 8.45 3.82
CA VAL A 235 -19.72 9.12 4.17
C VAL A 235 -19.21 9.90 2.95
N LYS A 236 -18.82 11.15 3.14
CA LYS A 236 -18.05 11.90 2.13
C LYS A 236 -16.58 11.50 2.26
N ILE A 237 -15.99 11.06 1.16
CA ILE A 237 -14.55 10.92 0.96
C ILE A 237 -14.10 12.14 0.17
N ASP A 238 -13.09 12.84 0.68
CA ASP A 238 -12.53 14.05 0.08
C ASP A 238 -11.01 13.94 0.19
N MET A 239 -10.35 13.87 -0.94
CA MET A 239 -8.89 13.70 -1.05
C MET A 239 -8.31 14.83 -1.88
N VAL A 240 -7.26 15.47 -1.37
CA VAL A 240 -6.48 16.44 -2.15
C VAL A 240 -5.65 15.73 -3.22
N ARG A 241 -5.00 16.45 -4.12
CA ARG A 241 -4.05 15.84 -5.07
C ARG A 241 -2.97 15.05 -4.32
N ASN A 242 -2.59 13.88 -4.84
CA ASN A 242 -1.66 12.94 -4.19
C ASN A 242 -2.08 12.56 -2.77
N GLY A 243 -3.38 12.62 -2.54
CA GLY A 243 -4.02 12.47 -1.25
C GLY A 243 -4.62 11.09 -1.03
N GLY A 244 -5.12 10.89 0.20
CA GLY A 244 -5.73 9.63 0.59
C GLY A 244 -6.78 9.75 1.66
N TRP A 245 -7.44 8.63 1.87
CA TRP A 245 -8.44 8.44 2.89
C TRP A 245 -8.37 7.01 3.42
N ALA A 246 -8.23 6.85 4.71
CA ALA A 246 -8.15 5.53 5.32
C ALA A 246 -9.11 5.42 6.50
N ALA A 247 -9.74 4.27 6.70
CA ALA A 247 -10.60 4.05 7.86
C ALA A 247 -10.63 2.59 8.31
N VAL A 248 -10.96 2.40 9.59
CA VAL A 248 -11.40 1.12 10.17
C VAL A 248 -12.80 1.28 10.74
N ILE A 249 -13.65 0.26 10.53
CA ILE A 249 -15.01 0.14 11.05
C ILE A 249 -15.08 -1.13 11.88
N GLU A 250 -15.43 -1.00 13.16
CA GLU A 250 -15.46 -2.08 14.16
C GLU A 250 -16.64 -2.01 15.13
#